data_1864ff591d643766d9c412ca95e08bc7
#
_entry.id   1864ff591d643766d9c412ca95e08bc7
#
_cell.length_a   1.000
_cell.length_b   1.000
_cell.length_c   1.000
_cell.angle_alpha   90.00
_cell.angle_beta   90.00
_cell.angle_gamma   90.00
#
_symmetry.space_group_name_H-M   'P 1'
#
loop_
_entity.id
_entity.type
_entity.pdbx_description
1 polymer ?
#
loop_
_entity_poly.entity_id
_entity_poly.type
_entity_poly.pdbx_seq_one_letter_code
_entity_poly.pdbx_strand_id
1 'polypeptide(L)'
;DARRRLDWLSLLLLGAGSLCVAITVLRASGSAQLLAIPGSAWVIARLYRPIPELQRMLARVSATVLLCVLSPAGLALAWLAIVQPQTEQNNKTDEEKKGGEYDIADVDRLAHVPKGVMFAPMDVGTFVLQRTPHSVISTAHHRNVAAMKTLIEGFLAPPNKARLIIGATPADYVLIVPGLGETGGYRKDSPHGLTAELIAGRVPAWLHPVTVPGMKTMQLYRIDRSAPALRPR
;
A
#
# COMPACT_ATOMS: atom_id res chain seq x y z
N ASP A 1 -13.10 -21.85 40.80
CA ASP A 1 -13.62 -20.48 40.69
C ASP A 1 -14.41 -20.26 39.41
N ALA A 2 -15.74 -20.20 39.51
CA ALA A 2 -16.65 -20.02 38.38
C ALA A 2 -16.37 -18.69 37.63
N ARG A 3 -16.11 -17.59 38.34
CA ARG A 3 -15.73 -16.29 37.76
C ARG A 3 -14.50 -16.41 36.86
N ARG A 4 -13.45 -17.05 37.30
CA ARG A 4 -12.21 -17.24 36.54
C ARG A 4 -12.41 -18.05 35.25
N ARG A 5 -13.33 -19.01 35.29
CA ARG A 5 -13.72 -19.77 34.07
C ARG A 5 -14.49 -18.91 33.09
N LEU A 6 -15.38 -18.05 33.56
CA LEU A 6 -16.13 -17.11 32.72
C LEU A 6 -15.22 -16.09 32.06
N ASP A 7 -14.22 -15.56 32.77
CA ASP A 7 -13.25 -14.62 32.22
C ASP A 7 -12.43 -15.26 31.05
N TRP A 8 -11.98 -16.50 31.24
CA TRP A 8 -11.27 -17.25 30.20
C TRP A 8 -12.16 -17.59 29.01
N LEU A 9 -13.43 -17.95 29.25
CA LEU A 9 -14.39 -18.20 28.17
C LEU A 9 -14.67 -16.92 27.37
N SER A 10 -14.82 -15.79 28.05
CA SER A 10 -15.00 -14.49 27.39
C SER A 10 -13.82 -14.13 26.51
N LEU A 11 -12.59 -14.31 27.01
CA LEU A 11 -11.37 -14.09 26.23
C LEU A 11 -11.27 -15.02 25.03
N LEU A 12 -11.63 -16.29 25.18
CA LEU A 12 -11.62 -17.25 24.08
C LEU A 12 -12.64 -16.89 22.99
N LEU A 13 -13.86 -16.50 23.39
CA LEU A 13 -14.92 -16.10 22.44
C LEU A 13 -14.54 -14.82 21.69
N LEU A 14 -14.03 -13.81 22.40
CA LEU A 14 -13.55 -12.57 21.79
C LEU A 14 -12.34 -12.82 20.87
N GLY A 15 -11.41 -13.67 21.30
CA GLY A 15 -10.24 -14.06 20.50
C GLY A 15 -10.64 -14.82 19.22
N ALA A 16 -11.56 -15.78 19.34
CA ALA A 16 -12.08 -16.53 18.18
C ALA A 16 -12.83 -15.61 17.21
N GLY A 17 -13.69 -14.73 17.73
CA GLY A 17 -14.42 -13.75 16.91
C GLY A 17 -13.48 -12.79 16.18
N SER A 18 -12.47 -12.26 16.88
CA SER A 18 -11.48 -11.38 16.26
C SER A 18 -10.60 -12.09 15.24
N LEU A 19 -10.29 -13.35 15.43
CA LEU A 19 -9.56 -14.18 14.46
C LEU A 19 -10.39 -14.41 13.19
N CYS A 20 -11.67 -14.71 13.33
CA CYS A 20 -12.59 -14.84 12.17
C CYS A 20 -12.64 -13.54 11.35
N VAL A 21 -12.72 -12.39 12.03
CA VAL A 21 -12.70 -11.09 11.35
C VAL A 21 -11.33 -10.82 10.72
N ALA A 22 -10.23 -11.20 11.37
CA ALA A 22 -8.87 -11.01 10.85
C ALA A 22 -8.59 -11.81 9.56
N ILE A 23 -9.21 -12.98 9.41
CA ILE A 23 -9.10 -13.81 8.19
C ILE A 23 -9.76 -13.09 7.01
N THR A 24 -10.87 -12.39 7.24
CA THR A 24 -11.60 -11.66 6.19
C THR A 24 -11.09 -10.25 5.96
N VAL A 25 -10.60 -9.60 7.02
CA VAL A 25 -10.11 -8.21 6.99
C VAL A 25 -8.71 -8.15 7.61
N LEU A 26 -7.70 -8.07 6.76
CA LEU A 26 -6.29 -8.09 7.19
C LEU A 26 -5.97 -7.02 8.25
N ARG A 27 -6.63 -5.85 8.19
CA ARG A 27 -6.47 -4.77 9.21
C ARG A 27 -6.94 -5.15 10.61
N ALA A 28 -7.80 -6.15 10.75
CA ALA A 28 -8.27 -6.63 12.05
C ALA A 28 -7.26 -7.58 12.73
N SER A 29 -6.18 -7.98 12.05
CA SER A 29 -5.14 -8.86 12.60
C SER A 29 -4.49 -8.29 13.88
N GLY A 30 -4.31 -6.97 13.95
CA GLY A 30 -3.79 -6.31 15.15
C GLY A 30 -4.67 -6.51 16.38
N SER A 31 -5.99 -6.44 16.23
CA SER A 31 -6.94 -6.70 17.33
C SER A 31 -6.92 -8.15 17.76
N ALA A 32 -6.83 -9.08 16.81
CA ALA A 32 -6.71 -10.52 17.11
C ALA A 32 -5.41 -10.83 17.87
N GLN A 33 -4.30 -10.20 17.49
CA GLN A 33 -3.01 -10.34 18.18
C GLN A 33 -3.08 -9.82 19.63
N LEU A 34 -3.68 -8.64 19.87
CA LEU A 34 -3.85 -8.07 21.20
C LEU A 34 -4.67 -8.99 22.12
N LEU A 35 -5.76 -9.55 21.61
CA LEU A 35 -6.62 -10.47 22.38
C LEU A 35 -5.95 -11.84 22.64
N ALA A 36 -4.98 -12.23 21.81
CA ALA A 36 -4.20 -13.44 22.00
C ALA A 36 -3.10 -13.31 23.09
N ILE A 37 -2.68 -12.10 23.46
CA ILE A 37 -1.58 -11.85 24.41
C ILE A 37 -1.81 -12.54 25.78
N PRO A 38 -2.96 -12.41 26.46
CA PRO A 38 -3.13 -13.02 27.78
C PRO A 38 -3.03 -14.55 27.73
N GLY A 39 -3.63 -15.17 26.70
CA GLY A 39 -3.56 -16.61 26.49
C GLY A 39 -2.13 -17.08 26.20
N SER A 40 -1.46 -16.40 25.28
CA SER A 40 -0.06 -16.70 24.91
C SER A 40 0.87 -16.53 26.11
N ALA A 41 0.73 -15.45 26.89
CA ALA A 41 1.53 -15.21 28.07
C ALA A 41 1.34 -16.31 29.13
N TRP A 42 0.10 -16.77 29.33
CA TRP A 42 -0.18 -17.87 30.25
C TRP A 42 0.45 -19.19 29.79
N VAL A 43 0.34 -19.54 28.51
CA VAL A 43 0.95 -20.75 27.93
C VAL A 43 2.48 -20.68 28.06
N ILE A 44 3.08 -19.55 27.67
CA ILE A 44 4.54 -19.35 27.76
C ILE A 44 5.00 -19.47 29.22
N ALA A 45 4.33 -18.81 30.16
CA ALA A 45 4.67 -18.90 31.57
C ALA A 45 4.56 -20.34 32.11
N ARG A 46 3.56 -21.10 31.66
CA ARG A 46 3.36 -22.49 32.06
C ARG A 46 4.45 -23.40 31.52
N LEU A 47 4.85 -23.21 30.26
CA LEU A 47 5.90 -24.01 29.62
C LEU A 47 7.32 -23.62 30.09
N TYR A 48 7.53 -22.37 30.48
CA TYR A 48 8.81 -21.90 30.96
C TYR A 48 9.13 -22.41 32.36
N ARG A 49 8.14 -22.72 33.23
CA ARG A 49 8.33 -23.12 34.61
C ARG A 49 9.36 -24.25 34.82
N PRO A 50 9.35 -25.36 34.04
CA PRO A 50 10.31 -26.46 34.23
C PRO A 50 11.71 -26.17 33.64
N ILE A 51 11.87 -25.14 32.78
CA ILE A 51 13.11 -24.87 32.05
C ILE A 51 14.28 -24.50 32.98
N PRO A 52 14.13 -23.64 34.01
CA PRO A 52 15.20 -23.30 34.93
C PRO A 52 15.72 -24.51 35.76
N GLU A 53 14.90 -25.54 35.92
CA GLU A 53 15.23 -26.76 36.68
C GLU A 53 16.08 -27.76 35.87
N LEU A 54 16.23 -27.55 34.55
CA LEU A 54 17.06 -28.38 33.69
C LEU A 54 18.54 -28.26 34.10
N GLN A 55 19.19 -29.37 34.42
CA GLN A 55 20.59 -29.37 34.90
C GLN A 55 21.62 -29.01 33.81
N ARG A 56 21.30 -29.27 32.53
CA ARG A 56 22.21 -29.00 31.42
C ARG A 56 21.96 -27.64 30.81
N MET A 57 22.97 -26.80 30.75
CA MET A 57 22.90 -25.45 30.18
C MET A 57 22.37 -25.45 28.73
N LEU A 58 22.86 -26.39 27.90
CA LEU A 58 22.39 -26.52 26.51
C LEU A 58 20.91 -26.87 26.43
N ALA A 59 20.38 -27.69 27.33
CA ALA A 59 18.95 -28.02 27.36
C ALA A 59 18.09 -26.81 27.72
N ARG A 60 18.55 -25.94 28.64
CA ARG A 60 17.86 -24.68 28.99
C ARG A 60 17.79 -23.75 27.77
N VAL A 61 18.94 -23.54 27.12
CA VAL A 61 19.02 -22.65 25.94
C VAL A 61 18.13 -23.17 24.82
N SER A 62 18.25 -24.46 24.48
CA SER A 62 17.42 -25.07 23.42
C SER A 62 15.94 -25.01 23.74
N ALA A 63 15.53 -25.27 24.98
CA ALA A 63 14.11 -25.18 25.37
C ALA A 63 13.59 -23.73 25.32
N THR A 64 14.39 -22.75 25.72
CA THR A 64 14.04 -21.33 25.64
C THR A 64 13.90 -20.87 24.19
N VAL A 65 14.86 -21.24 23.33
CA VAL A 65 14.79 -20.92 21.88
C VAL A 65 13.55 -21.55 21.24
N LEU A 66 13.30 -22.83 21.54
CA LEU A 66 12.12 -23.54 21.04
C LEU A 66 10.81 -22.83 21.48
N LEU A 67 10.75 -22.41 22.74
CA LEU A 67 9.58 -21.65 23.25
C LEU A 67 9.41 -20.32 22.57
N CYS A 68 10.49 -19.60 22.25
CA CYS A 68 10.44 -18.36 21.48
C CYS A 68 9.93 -18.60 20.03
N VAL A 69 10.42 -19.65 19.37
CA VAL A 69 9.99 -20.04 18.01
C VAL A 69 8.52 -20.47 17.99
N LEU A 70 8.05 -21.19 19.00
CA LEU A 70 6.67 -21.63 19.14
C LEU A 70 5.72 -20.51 19.65
N SER A 71 6.26 -19.36 20.03
CA SER A 71 5.42 -18.19 20.33
C SER A 71 4.65 -17.72 19.10
N PRO A 72 3.51 -17.02 19.25
CA PRO A 72 2.77 -16.48 18.11
C PRO A 72 3.62 -15.59 17.20
N ALA A 73 4.54 -14.83 17.75
CA ALA A 73 5.48 -14.00 17.00
C ALA A 73 6.51 -14.84 16.23
N GLY A 74 7.08 -15.87 16.88
CA GLY A 74 8.03 -16.79 16.27
C GLY A 74 7.39 -17.60 15.13
N LEU A 75 6.17 -18.10 15.34
CA LEU A 75 5.42 -18.80 14.29
C LEU A 75 5.06 -17.88 13.13
N ALA A 76 4.71 -16.62 13.39
CA ALA A 76 4.45 -15.63 12.34
C ALA A 76 5.71 -15.34 11.51
N LEU A 77 6.86 -15.19 12.16
CA LEU A 77 8.14 -15.01 11.47
C LEU A 77 8.55 -16.26 10.68
N ALA A 78 8.36 -17.46 11.24
CA ALA A 78 8.62 -18.71 10.54
C ALA A 78 7.70 -18.88 9.32
N TRP A 79 6.42 -18.55 9.46
CA TRP A 79 5.47 -18.54 8.36
C TRP A 79 5.88 -17.57 7.24
N LEU A 80 6.24 -16.32 7.59
CA LEU A 80 6.76 -15.34 6.65
C LEU A 80 8.00 -15.85 5.91
N ALA A 81 8.92 -16.48 6.61
CA ALA A 81 10.14 -17.04 6.01
C ALA A 81 9.88 -18.23 5.07
N ILE A 82 8.80 -19.00 5.30
CA ILE A 82 8.44 -20.17 4.47
C ILE A 82 7.55 -19.77 3.30
N VAL A 83 6.59 -18.86 3.50
CA VAL A 83 5.54 -18.54 2.52
C VAL A 83 5.92 -17.39 1.62
N GLN A 84 6.82 -16.48 2.05
CA GLN A 84 7.40 -15.50 1.13
C GLN A 84 8.54 -16.17 0.37
N PRO A 85 8.34 -16.56 -0.90
CA PRO A 85 9.46 -17.05 -1.71
C PRO A 85 10.51 -15.93 -1.78
N GLN A 86 11.77 -16.31 -1.59
CA GLN A 86 12.93 -15.39 -1.61
C GLN A 86 13.02 -14.57 -2.92
N THR A 87 12.33 -15.00 -3.94
CA THR A 87 12.19 -14.33 -5.24
C THR A 87 11.47 -12.98 -5.12
N GLU A 88 10.50 -12.81 -4.21
CA GLU A 88 9.85 -11.52 -4.00
C GLU A 88 10.69 -10.58 -3.10
N GLN A 89 11.48 -11.13 -2.20
CA GLN A 89 12.30 -10.33 -1.29
C GLN A 89 13.53 -9.75 -2.01
N ASN A 90 14.14 -10.49 -2.93
CA ASN A 90 15.19 -9.98 -3.80
C ASN A 90 14.65 -8.99 -4.84
N ASN A 91 13.48 -9.27 -5.42
CA ASN A 91 12.84 -8.34 -6.35
C ASN A 91 12.31 -7.08 -5.65
N LYS A 92 11.78 -7.19 -4.41
CA LYS A 92 11.40 -6.00 -3.63
C LYS A 92 12.60 -5.19 -3.18
N THR A 93 13.71 -5.81 -2.80
CA THR A 93 14.93 -5.08 -2.41
C THR A 93 15.60 -4.41 -3.60
N ASP A 94 15.48 -4.98 -4.81
CA ASP A 94 16.03 -4.41 -6.04
C ASP A 94 15.03 -3.51 -6.77
N GLU A 95 13.73 -3.75 -6.66
CA GLU A 95 12.69 -2.84 -7.15
C GLU A 95 12.42 -1.69 -6.18
N GLU A 96 12.50 -1.88 -4.85
CA GLU A 96 12.49 -0.79 -3.87
C GLU A 96 13.78 0.05 -3.93
N LYS A 97 14.91 -0.52 -4.33
CA LYS A 97 16.15 0.24 -4.61
C LYS A 97 16.24 0.79 -6.03
N LYS A 98 15.50 0.23 -7.00
CA LYS A 98 15.37 0.75 -8.38
C LYS A 98 14.07 1.48 -8.63
N GLY A 99 13.00 1.19 -7.89
CA GLY A 99 11.80 1.98 -7.80
C GLY A 99 12.04 3.07 -6.79
N GLY A 100 12.86 4.05 -7.16
CA GLY A 100 13.16 5.18 -6.30
C GLY A 100 11.85 5.78 -5.79
N GLU A 101 11.66 5.71 -4.49
CA GLU A 101 10.80 6.59 -3.74
C GLU A 101 10.89 7.96 -4.42
N TYR A 102 9.74 8.55 -4.80
CA TYR A 102 9.76 9.87 -5.39
C TYR A 102 10.38 10.87 -4.41
N ASP A 103 11.17 11.77 -4.93
CA ASP A 103 11.76 12.84 -4.12
C ASP A 103 10.61 13.77 -3.67
N ILE A 104 10.42 13.90 -2.36
CA ILE A 104 9.42 14.81 -1.78
C ILE A 104 9.66 16.26 -2.25
N ALA A 105 10.89 16.62 -2.57
CA ALA A 105 11.22 17.92 -3.14
C ALA A 105 10.58 18.12 -4.53
N ASP A 106 10.29 17.05 -5.28
CA ASP A 106 9.57 17.17 -6.54
C ASP A 106 8.10 17.54 -6.32
N VAL A 107 7.49 17.12 -5.19
CA VAL A 107 6.15 17.59 -4.80
C VAL A 107 6.16 19.09 -4.52
N ASP A 108 7.18 19.59 -3.79
CA ASP A 108 7.31 21.02 -3.49
C ASP A 108 7.46 21.86 -4.76
N ARG A 109 8.15 21.34 -5.78
CA ARG A 109 8.30 22.01 -7.08
C ARG A 109 6.98 22.17 -7.82
N LEU A 110 6.00 21.30 -7.60
CA LEU A 110 4.66 21.46 -8.19
C LEU A 110 3.98 22.76 -7.73
N ALA A 111 4.35 23.35 -6.59
CA ALA A 111 3.82 24.62 -6.13
C ALA A 111 4.13 25.79 -7.09
N HIS A 112 5.13 25.65 -7.97
CA HIS A 112 5.50 26.65 -8.97
C HIS A 112 4.67 26.57 -10.26
N VAL A 113 3.83 25.52 -10.39
CA VAL A 113 2.91 25.38 -11.52
C VAL A 113 1.61 26.13 -11.21
N PRO A 114 0.92 26.74 -12.21
CA PRO A 114 -0.36 27.38 -11.98
C PRO A 114 -1.34 26.46 -11.25
N LYS A 115 -2.01 27.01 -10.23
CA LYS A 115 -2.96 26.27 -9.39
C LYS A 115 -4.00 25.57 -10.25
N GLY A 116 -4.27 24.30 -9.97
CA GLY A 116 -5.26 23.49 -10.66
C GLY A 116 -5.56 22.19 -9.92
N VAL A 117 -6.38 21.36 -10.53
CA VAL A 117 -6.74 20.04 -10.00
C VAL A 117 -5.88 18.97 -10.67
N MET A 118 -5.25 18.12 -9.88
CA MET A 118 -4.37 17.07 -10.37
C MET A 118 -5.04 15.68 -10.35
N PHE A 119 -4.96 14.99 -11.46
CA PHE A 119 -5.21 13.56 -11.56
C PHE A 119 -3.90 12.85 -11.24
N ALA A 120 -3.70 12.53 -9.96
CA ALA A 120 -2.43 12.04 -9.41
C ALA A 120 -2.62 10.67 -8.75
N PRO A 121 -1.59 9.79 -8.70
CA PRO A 121 -1.65 8.57 -7.93
C PRO A 121 -2.07 8.83 -6.49
N MET A 122 -2.85 7.92 -5.91
CA MET A 122 -3.46 8.10 -4.57
C MET A 122 -2.42 8.30 -3.47
N ASP A 123 -1.31 7.56 -3.56
CA ASP A 123 -0.24 7.61 -2.56
C ASP A 123 0.47 8.97 -2.53
N VAL A 124 0.55 9.66 -3.66
CA VAL A 124 1.14 11.02 -3.77
C VAL A 124 0.13 12.11 -3.51
N GLY A 125 -1.16 11.86 -3.76
CA GLY A 125 -2.23 12.84 -3.66
C GLY A 125 -2.29 13.56 -2.31
N THR A 126 -2.02 12.86 -1.22
CA THR A 126 -2.00 13.42 0.14
C THR A 126 -0.89 14.47 0.29
N PHE A 127 0.30 14.20 -0.25
CA PHE A 127 1.42 15.13 -0.18
C PHE A 127 1.22 16.34 -1.08
N VAL A 128 0.59 16.15 -2.26
CA VAL A 128 0.20 17.27 -3.14
C VAL A 128 -0.74 18.22 -2.40
N LEU A 129 -1.78 17.70 -1.70
CA LEU A 129 -2.71 18.52 -0.91
C LEU A 129 -2.03 19.26 0.25
N GLN A 130 -1.06 18.61 0.90
CA GLN A 130 -0.42 19.15 2.10
C GLN A 130 0.62 20.22 1.76
N ARG A 131 1.33 20.07 0.65
CA ARG A 131 2.55 20.84 0.35
C ARG A 131 2.40 21.81 -0.80
N THR A 132 1.28 21.79 -1.52
CA THR A 132 1.07 22.61 -2.71
C THR A 132 -0.30 23.30 -2.67
N PRO A 133 -0.52 24.37 -3.46
CA PRO A 133 -1.84 24.98 -3.58
C PRO A 133 -2.82 24.20 -4.46
N HIS A 134 -2.42 23.05 -4.98
CA HIS A 134 -3.25 22.23 -5.87
C HIS A 134 -4.30 21.42 -5.12
N SER A 135 -5.37 21.06 -5.83
CA SER A 135 -6.33 20.05 -5.42
C SER A 135 -6.02 18.73 -6.13
N VAL A 136 -6.52 17.60 -5.62
CA VAL A 136 -6.41 16.29 -6.27
C VAL A 136 -7.79 15.66 -6.43
N ILE A 137 -7.94 14.77 -7.42
CA ILE A 137 -9.20 14.04 -7.64
C ILE A 137 -9.45 13.07 -6.48
N SER A 138 -8.43 12.35 -6.02
CA SER A 138 -8.54 11.40 -4.92
C SER A 138 -7.24 11.29 -4.13
N THR A 139 -7.39 10.79 -2.91
CA THR A 139 -6.30 10.30 -2.04
C THR A 139 -6.67 8.90 -1.56
N ALA A 140 -5.75 8.20 -0.92
CA ALA A 140 -5.98 6.86 -0.35
C ALA A 140 -6.96 6.85 0.85
N HIS A 141 -8.02 7.67 0.81
CA HIS A 141 -8.99 7.80 1.89
C HIS A 141 -10.25 6.98 1.58
N HIS A 142 -10.49 5.93 2.37
CA HIS A 142 -11.55 4.92 2.16
C HIS A 142 -12.99 5.48 2.04
N ARG A 143 -13.26 6.73 2.44
CA ARG A 143 -14.58 7.36 2.28
C ARG A 143 -14.82 7.93 0.90
N ASN A 144 -13.81 8.03 0.04
CA ASN A 144 -13.89 8.58 -1.31
C ASN A 144 -13.79 7.50 -2.39
N VAL A 145 -14.52 6.40 -2.21
CA VAL A 145 -14.46 5.22 -3.09
C VAL A 145 -14.77 5.57 -4.55
N ALA A 146 -15.74 6.45 -4.79
CA ALA A 146 -16.12 6.82 -6.16
C ALA A 146 -14.98 7.52 -6.91
N ALA A 147 -14.31 8.48 -6.27
CA ALA A 147 -13.18 9.18 -6.88
C ALA A 147 -11.94 8.28 -7.00
N MET A 148 -11.69 7.38 -6.03
CA MET A 148 -10.64 6.37 -6.12
C MET A 148 -10.87 5.46 -7.33
N LYS A 149 -12.10 4.96 -7.52
CA LYS A 149 -12.47 4.14 -8.66
C LYS A 149 -12.22 4.88 -9.98
N THR A 150 -12.69 6.12 -10.09
CA THR A 150 -12.47 6.96 -11.29
C THR A 150 -10.98 7.12 -11.60
N LEU A 151 -10.17 7.32 -10.56
CA LEU A 151 -8.72 7.47 -10.70
C LEU A 151 -8.04 6.18 -11.19
N ILE A 152 -8.36 5.05 -10.57
CA ILE A 152 -7.85 3.73 -10.97
C ILE A 152 -8.26 3.42 -12.43
N GLU A 153 -9.54 3.59 -12.75
CA GLU A 153 -10.07 3.35 -14.10
C GLU A 153 -9.40 4.26 -15.12
N GLY A 154 -9.14 5.52 -14.79
CA GLY A 154 -8.47 6.46 -15.68
C GLY A 154 -7.02 6.07 -15.98
N PHE A 155 -6.27 5.61 -14.99
CA PHE A 155 -4.89 5.17 -15.18
C PHE A 155 -4.76 3.82 -15.88
N LEU A 156 -5.70 2.90 -15.66
CA LEU A 156 -5.72 1.59 -16.31
C LEU A 156 -6.28 1.63 -17.74
N ALA A 157 -7.15 2.59 -18.05
CA ALA A 157 -7.79 2.65 -19.36
C ALA A 157 -6.79 2.97 -20.49
N PRO A 158 -6.99 2.43 -21.70
CA PRO A 158 -6.26 2.89 -22.89
C PRO A 158 -6.45 4.40 -23.10
N PRO A 159 -5.49 5.13 -23.71
CA PRO A 159 -5.47 6.59 -23.77
C PRO A 159 -6.76 7.26 -24.25
N ASN A 160 -7.45 6.66 -25.23
CA ASN A 160 -8.71 7.19 -25.76
C ASN A 160 -9.85 7.10 -24.73
N LYS A 161 -9.94 5.98 -23.99
CA LYS A 161 -10.93 5.78 -22.93
C LYS A 161 -10.57 6.60 -21.68
N ALA A 162 -9.28 6.64 -21.33
CA ALA A 162 -8.76 7.46 -20.23
C ALA A 162 -9.13 8.94 -20.41
N ARG A 163 -9.05 9.46 -21.63
CA ARG A 163 -9.47 10.81 -21.96
C ARG A 163 -10.92 11.10 -21.58
N LEU A 164 -11.84 10.18 -21.86
CA LEU A 164 -13.25 10.34 -21.51
C LEU A 164 -13.46 10.35 -20.00
N ILE A 165 -12.79 9.41 -19.29
CA ILE A 165 -12.88 9.30 -17.83
C ILE A 165 -12.30 10.54 -17.16
N ILE A 166 -11.08 10.94 -17.53
CA ILE A 166 -10.38 12.09 -16.97
C ILE A 166 -11.08 13.39 -17.35
N GLY A 167 -11.54 13.50 -18.60
CA GLY A 167 -12.29 14.66 -19.11
C GLY A 167 -13.62 14.91 -18.41
N ALA A 168 -14.23 13.87 -17.81
CA ALA A 168 -15.42 13.99 -16.98
C ALA A 168 -15.10 14.50 -15.55
N THR A 169 -13.81 14.62 -15.19
CA THR A 169 -13.37 15.18 -13.91
C THR A 169 -12.96 16.65 -14.06
N PRO A 170 -12.86 17.42 -12.97
CA PRO A 170 -12.34 18.78 -13.01
C PRO A 170 -10.81 18.86 -13.14
N ALA A 171 -10.09 17.76 -13.44
CA ALA A 171 -8.63 17.74 -13.50
C ALA A 171 -8.09 18.66 -14.61
N ASP A 172 -7.07 19.43 -14.27
CA ASP A 172 -6.29 20.27 -15.19
C ASP A 172 -4.99 19.62 -15.60
N TYR A 173 -4.48 18.73 -14.73
CA TYR A 173 -3.19 18.06 -14.90
C TYR A 173 -3.30 16.57 -14.66
N VAL A 174 -2.43 15.80 -15.31
CA VAL A 174 -2.13 14.39 -15.00
C VAL A 174 -0.72 14.32 -14.46
N LEU A 175 -0.57 13.75 -13.26
CA LEU A 175 0.74 13.51 -12.62
C LEU A 175 1.06 12.01 -12.66
N ILE A 176 2.25 11.67 -13.10
CA ILE A 176 2.78 10.28 -13.10
C ILE A 176 4.06 10.24 -12.28
N VAL A 177 4.21 9.20 -11.48
CA VAL A 177 5.40 8.91 -10.69
C VAL A 177 5.90 7.52 -11.07
N PRO A 178 6.80 7.41 -12.05
CA PRO A 178 7.19 6.12 -12.64
C PRO A 178 7.73 5.09 -11.64
N GLY A 179 8.41 5.55 -10.59
CA GLY A 179 9.00 4.72 -9.55
C GLY A 179 8.05 4.27 -8.44
N LEU A 180 6.81 4.77 -8.42
CA LEU A 180 5.84 4.46 -7.37
C LEU A 180 5.26 3.05 -7.54
N GLY A 181 5.13 2.30 -6.44
CA GLY A 181 4.54 0.95 -6.46
C GLY A 181 3.13 0.91 -7.04
N GLU A 182 2.28 1.90 -6.72
CA GLU A 182 0.94 2.07 -7.29
C GLU A 182 0.99 2.17 -8.82
N THR A 183 1.90 2.99 -9.35
CA THR A 183 2.10 3.19 -10.79
C THR A 183 2.65 1.94 -11.47
N GLY A 184 3.54 1.22 -10.78
CA GLY A 184 4.04 -0.09 -11.21
C GLY A 184 2.92 -1.13 -11.31
N GLY A 185 2.00 -1.15 -10.35
CA GLY A 185 0.80 -1.98 -10.37
C GLY A 185 -0.08 -1.68 -11.59
N TYR A 186 -0.40 -0.43 -11.85
CA TYR A 186 -1.20 -0.02 -13.03
C TYR A 186 -0.56 -0.46 -14.35
N ARG A 187 0.76 -0.33 -14.47
CA ARG A 187 1.49 -0.78 -15.67
C ARG A 187 1.42 -2.29 -15.85
N LYS A 188 1.50 -3.06 -14.76
CA LYS A 188 1.42 -4.52 -14.78
C LYS A 188 0.01 -5.00 -15.15
N ASP A 189 -1.01 -4.38 -14.56
CA ASP A 189 -2.41 -4.77 -14.75
C ASP A 189 -2.95 -4.35 -16.12
N SER A 190 -2.43 -3.24 -16.68
CA SER A 190 -2.81 -2.75 -18.01
C SER A 190 -1.58 -2.26 -18.80
N PRO A 191 -0.90 -3.18 -19.55
CA PRO A 191 0.29 -2.85 -20.33
C PRO A 191 0.06 -1.82 -21.47
N HIS A 192 -1.20 -1.61 -21.86
CA HIS A 192 -1.63 -0.61 -22.86
C HIS A 192 -2.48 0.50 -22.24
N GLY A 193 -2.51 0.59 -20.91
CA GLY A 193 -3.17 1.66 -20.17
C GLY A 193 -2.43 2.99 -20.25
N LEU A 194 -3.11 4.07 -19.89
CA LEU A 194 -2.54 5.42 -19.91
C LEU A 194 -1.21 5.49 -19.16
N THR A 195 -1.15 4.88 -17.96
CA THR A 195 0.08 4.84 -17.15
C THR A 195 1.25 4.20 -17.89
N ALA A 196 1.03 3.03 -18.50
CA ALA A 196 2.07 2.32 -19.24
C ALA A 196 2.54 3.12 -20.46
N GLU A 197 1.62 3.75 -21.19
CA GLU A 197 1.92 4.59 -22.35
C GLU A 197 2.76 5.82 -21.96
N LEU A 198 2.39 6.53 -20.89
CA LEU A 198 3.12 7.70 -20.41
C LEU A 198 4.52 7.35 -19.91
N ILE A 199 4.69 6.26 -19.16
CA ILE A 199 6.00 5.78 -18.71
C ILE A 199 6.89 5.39 -19.89
N ALA A 200 6.30 4.84 -20.95
CA ALA A 200 7.01 4.49 -22.21
C ALA A 200 7.29 5.73 -23.09
N GLY A 201 6.94 6.93 -22.66
CA GLY A 201 7.13 8.17 -23.41
C GLY A 201 6.12 8.37 -24.55
N ARG A 202 5.09 7.53 -24.67
CA ARG A 202 4.03 7.66 -25.67
C ARG A 202 2.92 8.55 -25.15
N VAL A 203 3.10 9.85 -25.32
CA VAL A 203 2.15 10.87 -24.80
C VAL A 203 1.00 11.05 -25.77
N PRO A 204 -0.26 10.86 -25.34
CA PRO A 204 -1.43 11.12 -26.18
C PRO A 204 -1.57 12.59 -26.55
N ALA A 205 -2.12 12.90 -27.73
CA ALA A 205 -2.23 14.27 -28.25
C ALA A 205 -3.03 15.25 -27.36
N TRP A 206 -3.86 14.75 -26.45
CA TRP A 206 -4.62 15.56 -25.50
C TRP A 206 -3.88 15.85 -24.18
N LEU A 207 -2.63 15.38 -24.05
CA LEU A 207 -1.75 15.68 -22.92
C LEU A 207 -0.52 16.43 -23.40
N HIS A 208 -0.22 17.54 -22.77
CA HIS A 208 0.97 18.33 -23.08
C HIS A 208 1.95 18.26 -21.90
N PRO A 209 3.18 17.79 -22.12
CA PRO A 209 4.20 17.75 -21.08
C PRO A 209 4.45 19.14 -20.48
N VAL A 210 4.48 19.22 -19.15
CA VAL A 210 4.83 20.44 -18.41
C VAL A 210 6.21 20.26 -17.81
N THR A 211 7.19 21.04 -18.26
CA THR A 211 8.52 21.03 -17.68
C THR A 211 8.53 21.82 -16.39
N VAL A 212 8.79 21.13 -15.27
CA VAL A 212 8.99 21.74 -13.96
C VAL A 212 10.49 21.72 -13.65
N PRO A 213 11.16 22.90 -13.52
CA PRO A 213 12.59 22.93 -13.31
C PRO A 213 13.05 22.14 -12.08
N GLY A 214 14.02 21.26 -12.25
CA GLY A 214 14.58 20.45 -11.18
C GLY A 214 13.77 19.20 -10.79
N MET A 215 12.59 18.96 -11.34
CA MET A 215 11.80 17.74 -11.13
C MET A 215 12.46 16.54 -11.84
N LYS A 216 12.66 15.44 -11.11
CA LYS A 216 13.41 14.28 -11.60
C LYS A 216 12.62 12.97 -11.56
N THR A 217 11.76 12.82 -10.56
CA THR A 217 11.06 11.54 -10.26
C THR A 217 9.61 11.53 -10.71
N MET A 218 9.09 12.67 -11.14
CA MET A 218 7.69 12.86 -11.53
C MET A 218 7.58 13.42 -12.94
N GLN A 219 6.47 13.13 -13.60
CA GLN A 219 6.11 13.67 -14.91
C GLN A 219 4.76 14.34 -14.81
N LEU A 220 4.67 15.59 -15.25
CA LEU A 220 3.45 16.40 -15.22
C LEU A 220 2.97 16.68 -16.65
N TYR A 221 1.68 16.50 -16.85
CA TYR A 221 1.04 16.78 -18.14
C TYR A 221 -0.17 17.69 -17.93
N ARG A 222 -0.31 18.69 -18.77
CA ARG A 222 -1.51 19.53 -18.84
C ARG A 222 -2.53 18.89 -19.75
N ILE A 223 -3.80 18.89 -19.33
CA ILE A 223 -4.91 18.33 -20.10
C ILE A 223 -5.38 19.38 -21.11
N ASP A 224 -5.38 19.02 -22.38
CA ASP A 224 -6.03 19.80 -23.42
C ASP A 224 -7.49 19.37 -23.58
N ARG A 225 -8.39 20.20 -23.11
CA ARG A 225 -9.83 19.98 -23.19
C ARG A 225 -10.40 20.33 -24.59
N SER A 226 -9.67 21.13 -25.39
CA SER A 226 -10.09 21.56 -26.73
C SER A 226 -9.79 20.53 -27.82
N ALA A 227 -8.86 19.59 -27.54
CA ALA A 227 -8.51 18.56 -28.51
C ALA A 227 -9.76 17.75 -28.92
N PRO A 228 -10.04 17.54 -30.21
CA PRO A 228 -11.25 16.86 -30.66
C PRO A 228 -11.35 15.44 -30.07
N ALA A 229 -12.55 15.07 -29.60
CA ALA A 229 -12.78 13.70 -29.17
C ALA A 229 -12.58 12.77 -30.36
N LEU A 230 -11.64 11.83 -30.27
CA LEU A 230 -11.50 10.78 -31.28
C LEU A 230 -12.85 10.04 -31.32
N ARG A 231 -13.52 10.11 -32.49
CA ARG A 231 -14.76 9.33 -32.70
C ARG A 231 -14.43 7.86 -32.48
N PRO A 232 -15.26 7.12 -31.74
CA PRO A 232 -15.09 5.68 -31.64
C PRO A 232 -15.20 5.09 -33.06
N ARG A 233 -14.20 4.30 -33.44
CA ARG A 233 -14.28 3.45 -34.64
C ARG A 233 -15.10 2.24 -34.33
#